data_49518b9a9b94428cd9be680966fbb860
#
_entry.id   49518b9a9b94428cd9be680966fbb860
#
_cell.length_a   1.000
_cell.length_b   1.000
_cell.length_c   1.000
_cell.angle_alpha   90.00
_cell.angle_beta   90.00
_cell.angle_gamma   90.00
#
_symmetry.space_group_name_H-M   'P 1'
#
loop_
_entity.id
_entity.type
_entity.pdbx_description
1 polymer ?
#
loop_
_entity_poly.entity_id
_entity_poly.type
_entity_poly.pdbx_seq_one_letter_code
_entity_poly.pdbx_strand_id
1 'polypeptide(L)'
;MTIAPEAARRGSEPIAGAKIIISSELTKKSQQKVSFDRKREDFCSIFWQERRNIVFLQKELQYKKTMARKLYPLGIQTFSEIRKNDNLYIDKTEYIYRMANTDGKYFFLSRPRRFGKSLLISTMQSYFEGRKDLFKGLAMEKLEKEWVEHPVLHFTMASGKHMEKEQLERYLLYILKENEDRFGIENDSIDPNIRLSSLIKTVNKKTGKQVVVLIDEYDAPLLDVVHKDEELEVLRNVMRNFYSPLKDSEPYLRFVFLTGITKFSQLSIFSELNNITNISMQNDYAAICGITKEEMLSQMQPDIEELAQAQEMTKEEAIEELVRHYDGYHFTSESPDIFNPFSLLHCLSEKEFNSYWFASGTPTYLINMLRKFEVLPTEIAPVEASSSEFDAPTEDMPTIIPLLYQSGYVTIKGYNKAYKYYTLDIPNNEVRVGLTKALIPAYVTRNTLITTNTARRIAQALDKQDMEEAMQLLKTFLGTVPYCDNTHYEGHYQQVLFIIFSLLTDYMVDVEIHTPNGRVDMVILTRTDLFILEFKLDKDAKTAMSQINLKDYRQRFALCGKPITKVGINFDSDQGNIEDWVIEK
;
A
#
# COMPACT_ATOMS: atom_id res chain seq x y z
N MET A 1 18.05 14.14 -49.00
CA MET A 1 16.67 14.08 -49.50
C MET A 1 15.77 13.82 -48.32
N THR A 2 15.22 14.89 -47.80
CA THR A 2 14.48 14.99 -46.54
C THR A 2 13.00 14.92 -46.85
N ILE A 3 12.25 14.06 -46.20
CA ILE A 3 10.79 14.13 -46.16
C ILE A 3 10.37 14.14 -44.71
N ALA A 4 9.90 15.29 -44.27
CA ALA A 4 9.22 15.49 -43.01
C ALA A 4 7.72 15.13 -43.18
N PRO A 5 7.02 14.56 -42.17
CA PRO A 5 5.58 14.47 -42.20
C PRO A 5 4.97 15.74 -41.60
N GLU A 6 4.07 16.33 -42.34
CA GLU A 6 3.16 17.40 -41.92
C GLU A 6 2.26 16.93 -40.76
N ALA A 7 2.35 17.63 -39.65
CA ALA A 7 1.40 17.52 -38.56
C ALA A 7 0.16 18.35 -38.89
N ALA A 8 -0.96 17.68 -39.12
CA ALA A 8 -2.25 18.31 -39.31
C ALA A 8 -2.69 19.05 -38.06
N ARG A 9 -2.70 20.37 -38.13
CA ARG A 9 -3.46 21.24 -37.23
C ARG A 9 -4.95 20.99 -37.44
N ARG A 10 -5.63 20.43 -36.47
CA ARG A 10 -7.09 20.60 -36.35
C ARG A 10 -7.37 21.56 -35.21
N GLY A 11 -7.83 22.76 -35.63
CA GLY A 11 -8.23 23.82 -34.74
C GLY A 11 -9.48 23.49 -33.94
N SER A 12 -9.49 23.91 -32.74
CA SER A 12 -10.63 23.92 -31.84
C SER A 12 -11.59 25.06 -32.21
N GLU A 13 -12.58 24.78 -33.03
CA GLU A 13 -13.82 25.55 -33.06
C GLU A 13 -14.94 24.64 -32.59
N PRO A 14 -15.64 24.98 -31.50
CA PRO A 14 -17.09 25.12 -31.60
C PRO A 14 -17.79 25.86 -30.44
N ILE A 15 -17.32 26.95 -29.95
CA ILE A 15 -18.06 27.66 -28.89
C ILE A 15 -18.86 28.86 -29.42
N ALA A 16 -18.54 29.36 -30.60
CA ALA A 16 -19.28 30.45 -31.25
C ALA A 16 -20.68 30.02 -31.78
N GLY A 17 -20.83 28.77 -32.30
CA GLY A 17 -22.08 28.27 -32.86
C GLY A 17 -23.21 28.10 -31.86
N ALA A 18 -22.93 27.64 -30.67
CA ALA A 18 -23.94 27.42 -29.62
C ALA A 18 -24.55 28.75 -29.09
N LYS A 19 -23.74 29.81 -28.99
CA LYS A 19 -24.22 31.14 -28.60
C LYS A 19 -25.13 31.78 -29.65
N ILE A 20 -24.86 31.56 -30.94
CA ILE A 20 -25.65 32.13 -32.04
C ILE A 20 -27.00 31.42 -32.19
N ILE A 21 -27.05 30.09 -31.99
CA ILE A 21 -28.30 29.32 -32.07
C ILE A 21 -29.25 29.69 -30.93
N ILE A 22 -28.77 29.85 -29.71
CA ILE A 22 -29.58 30.28 -28.54
C ILE A 22 -30.11 31.71 -28.75
N SER A 23 -29.34 32.61 -29.32
CA SER A 23 -29.76 33.98 -29.65
C SER A 23 -30.82 34.00 -30.75
N SER A 24 -30.71 33.14 -31.79
CA SER A 24 -31.66 33.10 -32.92
C SER A 24 -33.02 32.46 -32.56
N GLU A 25 -33.05 31.50 -31.66
CA GLU A 25 -34.33 30.92 -31.19
C GLU A 25 -35.09 31.84 -30.24
N LEU A 26 -34.38 32.57 -29.38
CA LEU A 26 -35.00 33.59 -28.52
C LEU A 26 -35.61 34.75 -29.34
N THR A 27 -34.97 35.14 -30.45
CA THR A 27 -35.45 36.20 -31.32
C THR A 27 -36.65 35.77 -32.16
N LYS A 28 -36.75 34.49 -32.59
CA LYS A 28 -37.90 33.94 -33.31
C LYS A 28 -39.15 33.78 -32.45
N LYS A 29 -39.01 33.44 -31.17
CA LYS A 29 -40.12 33.33 -30.22
C LYS A 29 -40.69 34.67 -29.78
N SER A 30 -39.94 35.77 -29.90
CA SER A 30 -40.41 37.12 -29.55
C SER A 30 -41.28 37.80 -30.61
N GLN A 31 -41.41 37.23 -31.85
CA GLN A 31 -42.17 37.81 -32.93
C GLN A 31 -43.62 37.25 -33.12
N GLN A 32 -44.04 36.29 -32.30
CA GLN A 32 -45.45 35.86 -32.29
C GLN A 32 -46.23 36.73 -31.30
N LYS A 33 -46.98 37.72 -31.84
CA LYS A 33 -47.98 38.50 -31.14
C LYS A 33 -49.04 37.60 -30.50
N VAL A 34 -49.08 37.51 -29.17
CA VAL A 34 -50.12 36.82 -28.42
C VAL A 34 -50.83 37.86 -27.54
N SER A 35 -52.18 37.88 -27.63
CA SER A 35 -53.09 38.75 -26.93
C SER A 35 -52.79 38.82 -25.39
N PHE A 36 -52.63 40.01 -24.92
CA PHE A 36 -52.34 40.38 -23.56
C PHE A 36 -53.57 40.16 -22.68
N ASP A 37 -53.63 39.19 -21.79
CA ASP A 37 -54.16 39.37 -20.41
C ASP A 37 -54.19 38.11 -19.52
N ARG A 38 -53.73 36.93 -19.99
CA ARG A 38 -53.65 35.74 -19.10
C ARG A 38 -52.33 34.99 -19.10
N LYS A 39 -51.33 35.46 -19.82
CA LYS A 39 -50.03 34.73 -20.02
C LYS A 39 -48.80 35.39 -19.34
N ARG A 40 -48.99 36.42 -18.53
CA ARG A 40 -47.85 37.09 -17.89
C ARG A 40 -47.25 36.33 -16.73
N GLU A 41 -48.04 35.53 -16.02
CA GLU A 41 -47.55 34.71 -14.88
C GLU A 41 -46.84 33.42 -15.39
N ASP A 42 -47.40 32.78 -16.45
CA ASP A 42 -46.77 31.60 -17.05
C ASP A 42 -45.45 31.95 -17.74
N PHE A 43 -45.35 33.10 -18.40
CA PHE A 43 -44.14 33.54 -19.07
C PHE A 43 -43.02 33.87 -18.10
N CYS A 44 -43.35 34.46 -16.97
CA CYS A 44 -42.39 34.71 -15.89
C CYS A 44 -41.91 33.42 -15.25
N SER A 45 -42.77 32.44 -15.02
CA SER A 45 -42.39 31.16 -14.41
C SER A 45 -41.45 30.35 -15.32
N ILE A 46 -41.76 30.29 -16.62
CA ILE A 46 -40.94 29.61 -17.65
C ILE A 46 -39.57 30.32 -17.78
N PHE A 47 -39.56 31.65 -17.84
CA PHE A 47 -38.33 32.43 -17.93
C PHE A 47 -37.43 32.28 -16.70
N TRP A 48 -38.00 32.19 -15.48
CA TRP A 48 -37.27 31.92 -14.27
C TRP A 48 -36.78 30.49 -14.14
N GLN A 49 -37.52 29.55 -14.71
CA GLN A 49 -37.15 28.13 -14.78
C GLN A 49 -36.01 27.89 -15.78
N GLU A 50 -36.07 28.50 -16.97
CA GLU A 50 -34.97 28.46 -17.94
C GLU A 50 -33.72 29.19 -17.42
N ARG A 51 -33.86 30.33 -16.74
CA ARG A 51 -32.72 31.00 -16.07
C ARG A 51 -32.09 30.13 -14.99
N ARG A 52 -32.88 29.44 -14.17
CA ARG A 52 -32.34 28.49 -13.18
C ARG A 52 -31.60 27.34 -13.86
N ASN A 53 -32.12 26.80 -14.90
CA ASN A 53 -31.50 25.72 -15.67
C ASN A 53 -30.19 26.19 -16.35
N ILE A 54 -30.16 27.41 -16.89
CA ILE A 54 -28.96 28.02 -17.50
C ILE A 54 -27.90 28.28 -16.40
N VAL A 55 -28.28 28.78 -15.24
CA VAL A 55 -27.38 29.00 -14.11
C VAL A 55 -26.88 27.68 -13.52
N PHE A 56 -27.75 26.66 -13.48
CA PHE A 56 -27.35 25.31 -13.08
C PHE A 56 -26.37 24.68 -14.08
N LEU A 57 -26.67 24.74 -15.39
CA LEU A 57 -25.77 24.29 -16.45
C LEU A 57 -24.47 25.09 -16.51
N GLN A 58 -24.49 26.39 -16.24
CA GLN A 58 -23.27 27.19 -16.13
C GLN A 58 -22.46 26.83 -14.90
N LYS A 59 -23.12 26.55 -13.77
CA LYS A 59 -22.43 26.04 -12.58
C LYS A 59 -21.87 24.62 -12.81
N GLU A 60 -22.61 23.75 -13.47
CA GLU A 60 -22.10 22.42 -13.86
C GLU A 60 -20.94 22.50 -14.86
N LEU A 61 -21.03 23.37 -15.88
CA LEU A 61 -19.94 23.62 -16.82
C LEU A 61 -18.74 24.30 -16.16
N GLN A 62 -18.98 25.18 -15.21
CA GLN A 62 -17.92 25.81 -14.41
C GLN A 62 -17.32 24.82 -13.42
N TYR A 63 -18.14 23.94 -12.81
CA TYR A 63 -17.70 22.82 -11.98
C TYR A 63 -16.89 21.80 -12.81
N LYS A 64 -17.35 21.42 -14.01
CA LYS A 64 -16.58 20.59 -14.95
C LYS A 64 -15.32 21.29 -15.51
N LYS A 65 -15.31 22.60 -15.62
CA LYS A 65 -14.14 23.40 -16.02
C LYS A 65 -13.14 23.62 -14.88
N THR A 66 -13.62 23.63 -13.62
CA THR A 66 -12.80 23.74 -12.42
C THR A 66 -12.17 22.40 -12.03
N MET A 67 -12.75 21.29 -12.54
CA MET A 67 -12.21 19.95 -12.49
C MET A 67 -11.53 19.57 -13.82
N ALA A 68 -10.59 20.39 -14.30
CA ALA A 68 -9.61 19.87 -15.25
C ALA A 68 -8.89 18.71 -14.55
N ARG A 69 -9.18 17.49 -14.99
CA ARG A 69 -8.67 16.23 -14.41
C ARG A 69 -7.15 16.31 -14.33
N LYS A 70 -6.63 16.30 -13.10
CA LYS A 70 -5.21 16.27 -12.88
C LYS A 70 -4.69 14.86 -13.18
N LEU A 71 -3.60 14.79 -13.92
CA LEU A 71 -2.93 13.53 -14.19
C LEU A 71 -2.31 12.97 -12.90
N TYR A 72 -2.34 11.67 -12.75
CA TYR A 72 -1.67 11.00 -11.64
C TYR A 72 -0.15 11.02 -11.83
N PRO A 73 0.63 11.29 -10.78
CA PRO A 73 2.09 11.33 -10.84
C PRO A 73 2.68 9.92 -10.79
N LEU A 74 2.28 9.04 -11.72
CA LEU A 74 2.79 7.66 -11.75
C LEU A 74 4.31 7.67 -12.00
N GLY A 75 5.07 7.14 -11.04
CA GLY A 75 6.54 7.11 -11.11
C GLY A 75 7.24 8.44 -10.81
N ILE A 76 6.51 9.52 -10.52
CA ILE A 76 7.07 10.83 -10.16
C ILE A 76 7.04 10.99 -8.63
N GLN A 77 8.19 11.17 -8.02
CA GLN A 77 8.33 11.41 -6.58
C GLN A 77 8.94 12.77 -6.24
N THR A 78 9.19 13.60 -7.25
CA THR A 78 9.73 14.95 -7.11
C THR A 78 8.59 15.96 -6.97
N PHE A 79 8.39 16.52 -5.77
CA PHE A 79 7.31 17.45 -5.48
C PHE A 79 7.26 18.65 -6.44
N SER A 80 8.42 19.27 -6.72
CA SER A 80 8.49 20.42 -7.62
C SER A 80 8.05 20.09 -9.06
N GLU A 81 8.26 18.86 -9.51
CA GLU A 81 7.80 18.40 -10.83
C GLU A 81 6.28 18.19 -10.84
N ILE A 82 5.75 17.50 -9.81
CA ILE A 82 4.31 17.31 -9.64
C ILE A 82 3.57 18.66 -9.66
N ARG A 83 4.09 19.65 -8.93
CA ARG A 83 3.47 20.98 -8.84
C ARG A 83 3.57 21.79 -10.13
N LYS A 84 4.71 21.72 -10.83
CA LYS A 84 4.92 22.41 -12.12
C LYS A 84 4.06 21.82 -13.23
N ASN A 85 3.88 20.52 -13.25
CA ASN A 85 3.07 19.81 -14.25
C ASN A 85 1.56 19.79 -13.92
N ASP A 86 1.16 20.42 -12.80
CA ASP A 86 -0.21 20.40 -12.26
C ASP A 86 -0.78 18.97 -12.10
N ASN A 87 0.07 18.01 -11.75
CA ASN A 87 -0.36 16.65 -11.42
C ASN A 87 -1.15 16.64 -10.10
N LEU A 88 -1.90 15.56 -9.88
CA LEU A 88 -2.60 15.35 -8.61
C LEU A 88 -1.58 15.25 -7.47
N TYR A 89 -1.78 16.02 -6.42
CA TYR A 89 -1.04 15.96 -5.18
C TYR A 89 -2.00 15.87 -4.00
N ILE A 90 -1.93 14.78 -3.26
CA ILE A 90 -2.67 14.63 -2.01
C ILE A 90 -1.93 15.41 -0.92
N ASP A 91 -2.58 16.46 -0.42
CA ASP A 91 -1.92 17.43 0.46
C ASP A 91 -1.62 16.87 1.85
N LYS A 92 -0.34 16.65 2.13
CA LYS A 92 0.20 16.23 3.43
C LYS A 92 1.05 17.32 4.09
N THR A 93 0.99 18.54 3.59
CA THR A 93 1.89 19.62 4.02
C THR A 93 1.61 20.12 5.43
N GLU A 94 0.39 19.92 5.98
CA GLU A 94 0.09 20.22 7.37
C GLU A 94 0.95 19.40 8.34
N TYR A 95 1.20 18.12 8.04
CA TYR A 95 2.06 17.26 8.86
C TYR A 95 3.50 17.77 8.90
N ILE A 96 4.01 18.23 7.75
CA ILE A 96 5.35 18.83 7.64
C ILE A 96 5.44 20.11 8.48
N TYR A 97 4.44 20.98 8.34
CA TYR A 97 4.37 22.22 9.14
C TYR A 97 4.37 21.92 10.64
N ARG A 98 3.57 20.96 11.07
CA ARG A 98 3.48 20.54 12.47
C ARG A 98 4.83 20.05 13.00
N MET A 99 5.54 19.17 12.27
CA MET A 99 6.88 18.70 12.64
C MET A 99 7.90 19.84 12.68
N ALA A 100 7.91 20.72 11.68
CA ALA A 100 8.87 21.81 11.58
C ALA A 100 8.69 22.87 12.68
N ASN A 101 7.52 22.94 13.31
CA ASN A 101 7.16 23.92 14.33
C ASN A 101 7.03 23.31 15.74
N THR A 102 7.71 22.18 16.00
CA THR A 102 7.88 21.62 17.34
C THR A 102 9.30 21.88 17.85
N ASP A 103 9.53 21.65 19.15
CA ASP A 103 10.85 21.76 19.75
C ASP A 103 11.79 20.59 19.35
N GLY A 104 11.22 19.54 18.74
CA GLY A 104 11.99 18.39 18.23
C GLY A 104 12.78 18.72 16.97
N LYS A 105 14.01 18.21 16.87
CA LYS A 105 14.85 18.36 15.68
C LYS A 105 15.00 17.08 14.88
N TYR A 106 14.87 15.92 15.52
CA TYR A 106 15.17 14.62 14.91
C TYR A 106 13.89 13.79 14.84
N PHE A 107 13.51 13.38 13.65
CA PHE A 107 12.31 12.61 13.39
C PHE A 107 12.61 11.36 12.59
N PHE A 108 11.89 10.29 12.89
CA PHE A 108 11.96 9.02 12.21
C PHE A 108 10.57 8.56 11.79
N LEU A 109 10.43 8.10 10.53
CA LEU A 109 9.21 7.52 9.98
C LEU A 109 9.51 6.22 9.22
N SER A 110 8.93 5.12 9.66
CA SER A 110 8.86 3.90 8.85
C SER A 110 7.48 3.77 8.21
N ARG A 111 7.46 3.40 6.93
CA ARG A 111 6.25 3.03 6.18
C ARG A 111 6.62 1.97 5.13
N PRO A 112 5.68 1.10 4.74
CA PRO A 112 5.93 0.14 3.68
C PRO A 112 6.41 0.78 2.38
N ARG A 113 6.90 -0.03 1.46
CA ARG A 113 7.28 0.45 0.10
C ARG A 113 6.08 1.07 -0.60
N ARG A 114 6.33 2.08 -1.46
CA ARG A 114 5.32 2.73 -2.31
C ARG A 114 4.25 3.54 -1.57
N PHE A 115 4.48 3.91 -0.31
CA PHE A 115 3.56 4.77 0.46
C PHE A 115 3.80 6.28 0.30
N GLY A 116 4.76 6.71 -0.54
CA GLY A 116 5.01 8.13 -0.80
C GLY A 116 6.05 8.76 0.12
N LYS A 117 6.93 7.98 0.77
CA LYS A 117 8.03 8.48 1.63
C LYS A 117 8.96 9.44 0.90
N SER A 118 9.43 9.06 -0.28
CA SER A 118 10.34 9.91 -1.09
C SER A 118 9.68 11.20 -1.56
N LEU A 119 8.36 11.16 -1.86
CA LEU A 119 7.59 12.37 -2.15
C LEU A 119 7.50 13.28 -0.92
N LEU A 120 7.29 12.71 0.28
CA LEU A 120 7.30 13.47 1.52
C LEU A 120 8.66 14.16 1.76
N ILE A 121 9.77 13.44 1.56
CA ILE A 121 11.13 13.99 1.61
C ILE A 121 11.30 15.13 0.60
N SER A 122 10.88 14.95 -0.65
CA SER A 122 10.98 15.98 -1.69
C SER A 122 10.11 17.22 -1.37
N THR A 123 8.98 17.01 -0.71
CA THR A 123 8.12 18.11 -0.23
C THR A 123 8.79 18.88 0.91
N MET A 124 9.38 18.15 1.89
CA MET A 124 10.17 18.76 2.97
C MET A 124 11.36 19.56 2.44
N GLN A 125 12.09 18.99 1.47
CA GLN A 125 13.19 19.70 0.82
C GLN A 125 12.72 21.03 0.23
N SER A 126 11.65 21.01 -0.55
CA SER A 126 11.09 22.23 -1.16
C SER A 126 10.61 23.25 -0.12
N TYR A 127 10.06 22.79 1.01
CA TYR A 127 9.66 23.65 2.12
C TYR A 127 10.85 24.35 2.77
N PHE A 128 11.88 23.58 3.17
CA PHE A 128 13.05 24.14 3.82
C PHE A 128 13.94 24.96 2.89
N GLU A 129 13.88 24.72 1.57
CA GLU A 129 14.52 25.58 0.55
C GLU A 129 13.72 26.88 0.30
N GLY A 130 12.63 27.14 1.01
CA GLY A 130 11.83 28.37 0.91
C GLY A 130 11.02 28.49 -0.40
N ARG A 131 10.74 27.38 -1.09
CA ARG A 131 10.06 27.36 -2.40
C ARG A 131 8.55 27.59 -2.27
N LYS A 132 8.15 28.74 -1.73
CA LYS A 132 6.76 29.14 -1.48
C LYS A 132 5.86 28.97 -2.71
N ASP A 133 6.37 29.25 -3.89
CA ASP A 133 5.68 29.13 -5.18
C ASP A 133 5.03 27.75 -5.41
N LEU A 134 5.66 26.68 -4.92
CA LEU A 134 5.21 25.30 -5.08
C LEU A 134 4.05 24.93 -4.12
N PHE A 135 3.85 25.68 -3.05
CA PHE A 135 2.85 25.39 -2.02
C PHE A 135 1.52 26.11 -2.23
N LYS A 136 1.38 26.86 -3.32
CA LYS A 136 0.15 27.59 -3.63
C LYS A 136 -1.05 26.66 -3.66
N GLY A 137 -2.09 26.99 -2.86
CA GLY A 137 -3.33 26.23 -2.73
C GLY A 137 -3.25 25.05 -1.77
N LEU A 138 -2.10 24.78 -1.13
CA LEU A 138 -1.91 23.73 -0.13
C LEU A 138 -2.08 24.30 1.29
N ALA A 139 -2.27 23.42 2.28
CA ALA A 139 -2.44 23.79 3.69
C ALA A 139 -1.24 24.61 4.20
N MET A 140 -0.03 24.26 3.81
CA MET A 140 1.21 24.95 4.19
C MET A 140 1.18 26.45 3.84
N GLU A 141 0.57 26.84 2.70
CA GLU A 141 0.49 28.26 2.29
C GLU A 141 -0.24 29.12 3.31
N LYS A 142 -1.24 28.53 3.99
CA LYS A 142 -2.05 29.21 5.02
C LYS A 142 -1.38 29.21 6.38
N LEU A 143 -0.63 28.17 6.69
CA LEU A 143 -0.01 27.92 7.99
C LEU A 143 1.32 28.67 8.12
N GLU A 144 2.19 28.57 7.10
CA GLU A 144 3.52 29.15 7.12
C GLU A 144 3.49 30.64 6.73
N LYS A 145 4.12 31.49 7.54
CA LYS A 145 4.15 32.94 7.33
C LYS A 145 5.52 33.46 6.95
N GLU A 146 6.57 32.85 7.47
CA GLU A 146 7.93 33.40 7.38
C GLU A 146 8.73 32.85 6.19
N TRP A 147 8.48 31.59 5.80
CA TRP A 147 9.17 30.92 4.70
C TRP A 147 10.70 31.03 4.77
N VAL A 148 11.24 30.75 5.95
CA VAL A 148 12.68 30.83 6.19
C VAL A 148 13.40 29.76 5.38
N GLU A 149 14.33 30.18 4.55
CA GLU A 149 15.19 29.29 3.75
C GLU A 149 16.32 28.71 4.59
N HIS A 150 16.51 27.39 4.51
CA HIS A 150 17.60 26.65 5.11
C HIS A 150 18.34 25.83 4.06
N PRO A 151 19.68 25.65 4.18
CA PRO A 151 20.40 24.71 3.33
C PRO A 151 19.99 23.28 3.65
N VAL A 152 19.67 22.49 2.60
CA VAL A 152 19.21 21.11 2.73
C VAL A 152 20.26 20.15 2.17
N LEU A 153 20.71 19.21 3.01
CA LEU A 153 21.46 18.03 2.62
C LEU A 153 20.50 16.85 2.49
N HIS A 154 20.40 16.31 1.28
CA HIS A 154 19.54 15.18 0.99
C HIS A 154 20.39 13.96 0.60
N PHE A 155 20.17 12.85 1.30
CA PHE A 155 20.84 11.58 1.08
C PHE A 155 19.77 10.51 0.79
N THR A 156 19.96 9.74 -0.29
CA THR A 156 19.17 8.54 -0.56
C THR A 156 20.06 7.32 -0.47
N MET A 157 19.62 6.28 0.24
CA MET A 157 20.36 5.03 0.39
C MET A 157 19.86 3.92 -0.57
N ALA A 158 18.91 4.25 -1.44
CA ALA A 158 18.25 3.29 -2.33
C ALA A 158 19.09 2.82 -3.52
N SER A 159 20.17 3.53 -3.86
CA SER A 159 20.90 3.28 -5.11
C SER A 159 21.95 2.18 -4.95
N GLY A 160 21.78 1.09 -5.70
CA GLY A 160 22.72 -0.03 -5.74
C GLY A 160 22.43 -1.12 -4.70
N LYS A 161 23.11 -2.27 -4.87
CA LYS A 161 23.14 -3.35 -3.88
C LYS A 161 24.49 -3.32 -3.20
N HIS A 162 24.47 -3.19 -1.88
CA HIS A 162 25.67 -3.09 -1.08
C HIS A 162 25.82 -4.38 -0.26
N MET A 163 26.59 -5.34 -0.78
CA MET A 163 26.81 -6.65 -0.13
C MET A 163 28.08 -6.66 0.73
N GLU A 164 28.97 -5.67 0.55
CA GLU A 164 30.27 -5.60 1.19
C GLU A 164 30.54 -4.19 1.74
N LYS A 165 31.37 -4.13 2.79
CA LYS A 165 31.76 -2.90 3.49
C LYS A 165 32.30 -1.85 2.52
N GLU A 166 33.26 -2.22 1.69
CA GLU A 166 33.96 -1.31 0.78
C GLU A 166 33.03 -0.74 -0.30
N GLN A 167 32.02 -1.49 -0.71
CA GLN A 167 31.01 -1.02 -1.65
C GLN A 167 30.15 0.05 -0.98
N LEU A 168 29.70 -0.19 0.24
CA LEU A 168 28.89 0.77 1.00
C LEU A 168 29.67 2.04 1.31
N GLU A 169 30.91 1.95 1.77
CA GLU A 169 31.75 3.13 2.06
C GLU A 169 31.99 3.99 0.82
N ARG A 170 32.29 3.39 -0.35
CA ARG A 170 32.40 4.12 -1.62
C ARG A 170 31.10 4.82 -2.01
N TYR A 171 29.98 4.17 -1.77
CA TYR A 171 28.68 4.78 -2.05
C TYR A 171 28.38 5.95 -1.13
N LEU A 172 28.67 5.83 0.17
CA LEU A 172 28.54 6.93 1.13
C LEU A 172 29.40 8.13 0.75
N LEU A 173 30.63 7.89 0.28
CA LEU A 173 31.49 8.94 -0.23
C LEU A 173 30.93 9.61 -1.49
N TYR A 174 30.30 8.84 -2.37
CA TYR A 174 29.66 9.35 -3.58
C TYR A 174 28.49 10.30 -3.26
N ILE A 175 27.55 9.90 -2.40
CA ILE A 175 26.39 10.75 -2.04
C ILE A 175 26.80 11.99 -1.23
N LEU A 176 27.89 11.90 -0.46
CA LEU A 176 28.49 13.07 0.20
C LEU A 176 29.02 14.06 -0.85
N LYS A 177 29.74 13.55 -1.86
CA LYS A 177 30.31 14.38 -2.93
C LYS A 177 29.22 15.13 -3.71
N GLU A 178 28.10 14.49 -4.02
CA GLU A 178 26.97 15.16 -4.69
C GLU A 178 26.45 16.37 -3.89
N ASN A 179 26.34 16.24 -2.55
CA ASN A 179 25.96 17.36 -1.69
C ASN A 179 27.07 18.42 -1.55
N GLU A 180 28.33 18.01 -1.47
CA GLU A 180 29.47 18.95 -1.45
C GLU A 180 29.54 19.78 -2.71
N ASP A 181 29.35 19.17 -3.89
CA ASP A 181 29.35 19.87 -5.18
C ASP A 181 28.23 20.92 -5.26
N ARG A 182 27.04 20.64 -4.74
CA ARG A 182 25.93 21.61 -4.65
C ARG A 182 26.31 22.87 -3.87
N PHE A 183 27.15 22.73 -2.84
CA PHE A 183 27.56 23.85 -2.01
C PHE A 183 28.98 24.37 -2.36
N GLY A 184 29.61 23.82 -3.40
CA GLY A 184 30.97 24.19 -3.82
C GLY A 184 31.99 23.95 -2.70
N ILE A 185 31.96 22.77 -2.08
CA ILE A 185 32.84 22.33 -0.98
C ILE A 185 33.78 21.27 -1.55
N GLU A 186 35.05 21.42 -1.27
CA GLU A 186 36.08 20.41 -1.53
C GLU A 186 36.45 19.72 -0.21
N ASN A 187 36.53 18.39 -0.22
CA ASN A 187 36.87 17.58 0.93
C ASN A 187 37.54 16.27 0.49
N ASP A 188 38.76 16.05 0.92
CA ASP A 188 39.60 14.90 0.54
C ASP A 188 39.54 13.76 1.58
N SER A 189 38.75 13.89 2.64
CA SER A 189 38.62 12.82 3.65
C SER A 189 38.04 11.56 3.02
N ILE A 190 38.66 10.44 3.33
CA ILE A 190 38.22 9.09 2.91
C ILE A 190 37.25 8.47 3.91
N ASP A 191 37.08 9.08 5.09
CA ASP A 191 36.19 8.61 6.14
C ASP A 191 34.80 9.26 6.00
N PRO A 192 33.74 8.50 5.67
CA PRO A 192 32.41 9.06 5.43
C PRO A 192 31.83 9.85 6.61
N ASN A 193 32.08 9.41 7.84
CA ASN A 193 31.61 10.08 9.07
C ASN A 193 32.29 11.44 9.29
N ILE A 194 33.62 11.53 9.14
CA ILE A 194 34.38 12.78 9.26
C ILE A 194 33.90 13.75 8.18
N ARG A 195 33.69 13.24 6.96
CA ARG A 195 33.26 14.03 5.80
C ARG A 195 31.85 14.59 5.98
N LEU A 196 30.89 13.79 6.53
CA LEU A 196 29.56 14.26 6.87
C LEU A 196 29.59 15.38 7.92
N SER A 197 30.37 15.21 9.01
CA SER A 197 30.54 16.25 10.04
C SER A 197 31.11 17.55 9.45
N SER A 198 32.15 17.43 8.62
CA SER A 198 32.77 18.57 7.95
C SER A 198 31.79 19.28 7.01
N LEU A 199 31.01 18.52 6.22
CA LEU A 199 30.01 19.05 5.32
C LEU A 199 28.97 19.89 6.04
N ILE A 200 28.35 19.35 7.12
CA ILE A 200 27.35 20.07 7.93
C ILE A 200 27.92 21.38 8.47
N LYS A 201 29.10 21.36 9.08
CA LYS A 201 29.74 22.54 9.69
C LYS A 201 30.12 23.58 8.63
N THR A 202 30.64 23.13 7.48
CA THR A 202 31.06 24.02 6.39
C THR A 202 29.86 24.69 5.72
N VAL A 203 28.77 23.94 5.48
CA VAL A 203 27.52 24.49 4.92
C VAL A 203 26.91 25.52 5.89
N ASN A 204 26.85 25.22 7.19
CA ASN A 204 26.40 26.17 8.21
C ASN A 204 27.24 27.44 8.22
N LYS A 205 28.57 27.32 8.20
CA LYS A 205 29.50 28.46 8.17
C LYS A 205 29.35 29.28 6.90
N LYS A 206 29.20 28.65 5.73
CA LYS A 206 29.04 29.33 4.43
C LYS A 206 27.73 30.10 4.32
N THR A 207 26.62 29.51 4.81
CA THR A 207 25.29 30.09 4.66
C THR A 207 24.86 30.96 5.83
N GLY A 208 25.48 30.82 6.98
CA GLY A 208 25.09 31.46 8.23
C GLY A 208 23.75 30.91 8.79
N LYS A 209 23.22 29.81 8.23
CA LYS A 209 21.94 29.21 8.58
C LYS A 209 22.14 27.78 9.09
N GLN A 210 21.26 27.33 9.99
CA GLN A 210 21.22 25.94 10.39
C GLN A 210 20.80 25.03 9.24
N VAL A 211 21.43 23.85 9.17
CA VAL A 211 21.31 22.87 8.09
C VAL A 211 20.16 21.93 8.35
N VAL A 212 19.42 21.58 7.29
CA VAL A 212 18.44 20.51 7.29
C VAL A 212 19.06 19.24 6.68
N VAL A 213 18.88 18.11 7.32
CA VAL A 213 19.35 16.80 6.83
C VAL A 213 18.16 15.88 6.60
N LEU A 214 17.98 15.44 5.34
CA LEU A 214 16.93 14.53 4.93
C LEU A 214 17.55 13.23 4.40
N ILE A 215 17.15 12.08 4.99
CA ILE A 215 17.70 10.77 4.66
C ILE A 215 16.56 9.85 4.24
N ASP A 216 16.57 9.44 2.97
CA ASP A 216 15.58 8.53 2.41
C ASP A 216 16.13 7.10 2.32
N GLU A 217 15.27 6.13 2.62
CA GLU A 217 15.56 4.69 2.60
C GLU A 217 16.83 4.31 3.39
N TYR A 218 16.96 4.87 4.61
CA TYR A 218 18.15 4.72 5.47
C TYR A 218 18.57 3.27 5.72
N ASP A 219 17.63 2.35 5.65
CA ASP A 219 17.74 0.92 5.94
C ASP A 219 18.01 0.05 4.68
N ALA A 220 17.96 0.63 3.49
CA ALA A 220 18.10 -0.13 2.24
C ALA A 220 19.41 -0.98 2.18
N PRO A 221 20.59 -0.47 2.58
CA PRO A 221 21.81 -1.28 2.57
C PRO A 221 21.76 -2.49 3.50
N LEU A 222 20.98 -2.43 4.59
CA LEU A 222 20.87 -3.49 5.58
C LEU A 222 19.81 -4.53 5.20
N LEU A 223 18.75 -4.11 4.50
CA LEU A 223 17.70 -5.02 4.03
C LEU A 223 18.23 -6.06 3.02
N ASP A 224 19.18 -5.70 2.20
CA ASP A 224 19.77 -6.61 1.21
C ASP A 224 20.51 -7.80 1.88
N VAL A 225 21.01 -7.61 3.10
CA VAL A 225 21.80 -8.61 3.85
C VAL A 225 21.12 -9.09 5.14
N VAL A 226 19.85 -8.72 5.40
CA VAL A 226 19.14 -9.04 6.66
C VAL A 226 19.06 -10.54 6.97
N HIS A 227 19.20 -11.38 5.96
CA HIS A 227 19.23 -12.85 6.10
C HIS A 227 20.63 -13.44 6.29
N LYS A 228 21.68 -12.60 6.35
CA LYS A 228 23.10 -12.94 6.46
C LYS A 228 23.68 -12.24 7.68
N ASP A 229 23.82 -12.97 8.77
CA ASP A 229 24.12 -12.39 10.09
C ASP A 229 25.48 -11.67 10.13
N GLU A 230 26.53 -12.24 9.52
CA GLU A 230 27.88 -11.66 9.51
C GLU A 230 27.96 -10.37 8.69
N GLU A 231 27.43 -10.37 7.47
CA GLU A 231 27.41 -9.18 6.61
C GLU A 231 26.52 -8.08 7.21
N LEU A 232 25.38 -8.47 7.82
CA LEU A 232 24.48 -7.53 8.47
C LEU A 232 25.19 -6.76 9.61
N GLU A 233 25.95 -7.46 10.46
CA GLU A 233 26.68 -6.82 11.54
C GLU A 233 27.74 -5.83 11.02
N VAL A 234 28.48 -6.21 9.98
CA VAL A 234 29.50 -5.35 9.36
C VAL A 234 28.87 -4.10 8.76
N LEU A 235 27.86 -4.23 7.93
CA LEU A 235 27.21 -3.07 7.28
C LEU A 235 26.46 -2.20 8.28
N ARG A 236 25.87 -2.77 9.32
CA ARG A 236 25.26 -2.03 10.43
C ARG A 236 26.28 -1.13 11.14
N ASN A 237 27.49 -1.62 11.39
CA ASN A 237 28.55 -0.83 12.00
C ASN A 237 29.01 0.32 11.10
N VAL A 238 29.08 0.13 9.79
CA VAL A 238 29.38 1.22 8.82
C VAL A 238 28.29 2.30 8.87
N MET A 239 27.01 1.91 8.82
CA MET A 239 25.89 2.86 8.86
C MET A 239 25.81 3.60 10.20
N ARG A 240 26.04 2.90 11.32
CA ARG A 240 26.12 3.51 12.65
C ARG A 240 27.19 4.59 12.69
N ASN A 241 28.40 4.27 12.22
CA ASN A 241 29.50 5.21 12.17
C ASN A 241 29.20 6.41 11.28
N PHE A 242 28.55 6.18 10.12
CA PHE A 242 28.14 7.25 9.20
C PHE A 242 27.15 8.22 9.83
N TYR A 243 26.18 7.76 10.63
CA TYR A 243 25.17 8.63 11.23
C TYR A 243 25.60 9.27 12.56
N SER A 244 26.65 8.77 13.22
CA SER A 244 27.09 9.27 14.53
C SER A 244 27.35 10.78 14.59
N PRO A 245 27.89 11.45 13.52
CA PRO A 245 28.14 12.88 13.54
C PRO A 245 26.87 13.76 13.64
N LEU A 246 25.69 13.22 13.34
CA LEU A 246 24.44 13.98 13.45
C LEU A 246 24.18 14.45 14.87
N LYS A 247 24.57 13.66 15.88
CA LYS A 247 24.45 14.03 17.30
C LYS A 247 25.33 15.22 17.67
N ASP A 248 26.61 15.13 17.33
CA ASP A 248 27.58 16.16 17.67
C ASP A 248 27.41 17.44 16.84
N SER A 249 26.67 17.34 15.74
CA SER A 249 26.34 18.47 14.87
C SER A 249 25.04 19.19 15.27
N GLU A 250 24.40 18.82 16.39
CA GLU A 250 23.13 19.38 16.85
C GLU A 250 23.06 20.92 16.82
N PRO A 251 24.07 21.70 17.26
CA PRO A 251 24.02 23.16 17.22
C PRO A 251 23.92 23.74 15.80
N TYR A 252 24.38 22.99 14.81
CA TYR A 252 24.38 23.39 13.39
C TYR A 252 23.12 22.94 12.63
N LEU A 253 22.28 22.08 13.27
CA LEU A 253 21.13 21.46 12.65
C LEU A 253 19.82 22.16 13.02
N ARG A 254 18.99 22.42 12.00
CA ARG A 254 17.60 22.89 12.14
C ARG A 254 16.62 21.73 12.25
N PHE A 255 16.83 20.70 11.43
CA PHE A 255 15.89 19.59 11.30
C PHE A 255 16.61 18.38 10.71
N VAL A 256 16.29 17.20 11.20
CA VAL A 256 16.80 15.91 10.69
C VAL A 256 15.61 14.97 10.53
N PHE A 257 15.42 14.41 9.35
CA PHE A 257 14.36 13.45 9.07
C PHE A 257 14.93 12.21 8.40
N LEU A 258 14.65 11.06 9.00
CA LEU A 258 15.04 9.76 8.46
C LEU A 258 13.79 8.97 8.12
N THR A 259 13.79 8.31 6.96
CA THR A 259 12.71 7.40 6.59
C THR A 259 13.23 6.13 5.95
N GLY A 260 12.49 5.04 6.18
CA GLY A 260 12.77 3.72 5.65
C GLY A 260 11.56 2.81 5.69
N ILE A 261 11.80 1.52 5.48
CA ILE A 261 10.78 0.47 5.57
C ILE A 261 10.75 -0.08 6.98
N THR A 262 11.92 -0.51 7.48
CA THR A 262 12.09 -1.21 8.75
C THR A 262 12.69 -0.32 9.82
N LYS A 263 12.58 -0.75 11.05
CA LYS A 263 13.30 -0.18 12.20
C LYS A 263 14.53 -1.04 12.45
N PHE A 264 15.64 -0.67 11.88
CA PHE A 264 16.92 -1.15 12.37
C PHE A 264 17.23 -0.44 13.68
N SER A 265 17.63 -1.21 14.65
CA SER A 265 17.71 -0.89 16.06
C SER A 265 17.95 0.58 16.42
N GLN A 266 17.02 1.14 17.15
CA GLN A 266 17.26 2.34 17.94
C GLN A 266 18.50 2.17 18.86
N LEU A 267 18.90 0.94 19.12
CA LEU A 267 20.02 0.62 20.00
C LEU A 267 21.38 0.62 19.30
N SER A 268 21.48 0.31 17.99
CA SER A 268 22.79 0.25 17.32
C SER A 268 23.07 1.42 16.38
N ILE A 269 22.16 1.81 15.50
CA ILE A 269 22.35 2.99 14.64
C ILE A 269 22.01 4.27 15.41
N PHE A 270 20.97 4.23 16.25
CA PHE A 270 20.43 5.40 16.96
C PHE A 270 20.69 5.39 18.49
N SER A 271 21.43 4.45 19.04
CA SER A 271 21.80 4.50 20.48
C SER A 271 22.55 5.78 20.82
N GLU A 272 23.18 6.40 19.85
CA GLU A 272 23.83 7.68 19.98
C GLU A 272 22.87 8.86 19.72
N LEU A 273 21.79 8.67 18.94
CA LEU A 273 20.72 9.65 18.69
C LEU A 273 19.50 9.37 19.58
N ASN A 274 19.71 9.36 20.89
CA ASN A 274 18.65 9.10 21.89
C ASN A 274 17.53 10.16 21.94
N ASN A 275 17.63 11.19 21.13
CA ASN A 275 16.67 12.29 20.98
C ASN A 275 15.79 12.19 19.71
N ILE A 276 15.81 11.04 19.01
CA ILE A 276 14.93 10.84 17.83
C ILE A 276 13.48 10.64 18.27
N THR A 277 12.59 11.44 17.73
CA THR A 277 11.14 11.27 17.84
C THR A 277 10.65 10.31 16.77
N ASN A 278 10.30 9.09 17.17
CA ASN A 278 9.68 8.12 16.28
C ASN A 278 8.18 8.46 16.10
N ILE A 279 7.80 8.87 14.90
CA ILE A 279 6.41 9.23 14.58
C ILE A 279 5.63 8.11 13.89
N SER A 280 6.24 6.93 13.70
CA SER A 280 5.62 5.85 12.91
C SER A 280 4.30 5.35 13.48
N MET A 281 4.17 5.29 14.82
CA MET A 281 2.96 4.86 15.52
C MET A 281 2.25 5.99 16.29
N GLN A 282 2.54 7.26 15.96
CA GLN A 282 1.83 8.39 16.57
C GLN A 282 0.55 8.70 15.79
N ASN A 283 -0.59 8.81 16.48
CA ASN A 283 -1.90 9.08 15.89
C ASN A 283 -1.90 10.36 15.03
N ASP A 284 -1.21 11.39 15.48
CA ASP A 284 -1.10 12.67 14.78
C ASP A 284 -0.43 12.58 13.41
N TYR A 285 0.32 11.52 13.14
CA TYR A 285 1.06 11.28 11.90
C TYR A 285 0.62 10.00 11.17
N ALA A 286 -0.50 9.38 11.58
CA ALA A 286 -0.97 8.14 11.00
C ALA A 286 -1.17 8.22 9.48
N ALA A 287 -1.75 9.31 8.99
CA ALA A 287 -2.06 9.55 7.58
C ALA A 287 -1.04 10.45 6.85
N ILE A 288 0.18 10.63 7.39
CA ILE A 288 1.24 11.45 6.75
C ILE A 288 1.69 10.90 5.39
N CYS A 289 1.58 9.59 5.20
CA CYS A 289 1.81 8.87 3.96
C CYS A 289 0.58 8.04 3.61
N GLY A 290 0.41 7.73 2.32
CA GLY A 290 -0.76 7.01 1.84
C GLY A 290 -1.93 7.92 1.51
N ILE A 291 -3.08 7.34 1.18
CA ILE A 291 -4.31 8.05 0.81
C ILE A 291 -5.44 7.53 1.68
N THR A 292 -6.17 8.42 2.36
CA THR A 292 -7.37 8.02 3.11
C THR A 292 -8.58 7.88 2.19
N LYS A 293 -9.62 7.20 2.66
CA LYS A 293 -10.88 7.06 1.90
C LYS A 293 -11.52 8.42 1.61
N GLU A 294 -11.46 9.35 2.56
CA GLU A 294 -11.98 10.70 2.40
C GLU A 294 -11.19 11.48 1.33
N GLU A 295 -9.87 11.36 1.31
CA GLU A 295 -9.02 11.99 0.29
C GLU A 295 -9.31 11.41 -1.10
N MET A 296 -9.44 10.09 -1.23
CA MET A 296 -9.83 9.42 -2.47
C MET A 296 -11.20 9.92 -2.96
N LEU A 297 -12.21 9.88 -2.08
CA LEU A 297 -13.56 10.32 -2.43
C LEU A 297 -13.64 11.81 -2.76
N SER A 298 -12.81 12.66 -2.15
CA SER A 298 -12.83 14.10 -2.42
C SER A 298 -12.15 14.50 -3.73
N GLN A 299 -11.16 13.72 -4.20
CA GLN A 299 -10.30 14.14 -5.30
C GLN A 299 -10.37 13.25 -6.54
N MET A 300 -10.90 12.01 -6.44
CA MET A 300 -10.83 11.00 -7.51
C MET A 300 -12.22 10.52 -7.99
N GLN A 301 -13.30 11.24 -7.66
CA GLN A 301 -14.67 10.85 -8.01
C GLN A 301 -14.87 10.53 -9.51
N PRO A 302 -14.39 11.36 -10.45
CA PRO A 302 -14.56 11.06 -11.89
C PRO A 302 -13.85 9.78 -12.31
N ASP A 303 -12.70 9.48 -11.70
CA ASP A 303 -11.91 8.30 -12.04
C ASP A 303 -12.55 7.02 -11.50
N ILE A 304 -13.18 7.10 -10.33
CA ILE A 304 -13.99 6.02 -9.75
C ILE A 304 -15.21 5.72 -10.63
N GLU A 305 -15.87 6.75 -11.14
CA GLU A 305 -17.01 6.58 -12.08
C GLU A 305 -16.57 5.94 -13.40
N GLU A 306 -15.42 6.31 -13.94
CA GLU A 306 -14.86 5.67 -15.15
C GLU A 306 -14.42 4.22 -14.88
N LEU A 307 -13.83 3.93 -13.70
CA LEU A 307 -13.49 2.56 -13.30
C LEU A 307 -14.78 1.71 -13.21
N ALA A 308 -15.82 2.21 -12.53
CA ALA A 308 -17.10 1.54 -12.39
C ALA A 308 -17.71 1.19 -13.77
N GLN A 309 -17.68 2.15 -14.70
CA GLN A 309 -18.16 1.94 -16.06
C GLN A 309 -17.31 0.89 -16.82
N ALA A 310 -15.98 0.95 -16.69
CA ALA A 310 -15.08 0.01 -17.37
C ALA A 310 -15.23 -1.43 -16.85
N GLN A 311 -15.57 -1.57 -15.56
CA GLN A 311 -15.74 -2.86 -14.88
C GLN A 311 -17.22 -3.32 -14.82
N GLU A 312 -18.12 -2.63 -15.52
CA GLU A 312 -19.57 -2.95 -15.58
C GLU A 312 -20.24 -3.07 -14.19
N MET A 313 -19.85 -2.20 -13.25
CA MET A 313 -20.36 -2.16 -11.88
C MET A 313 -20.89 -0.78 -11.50
N THR A 314 -21.62 -0.69 -10.39
CA THR A 314 -22.04 0.60 -9.83
C THR A 314 -20.85 1.32 -9.20
N LYS A 315 -20.99 2.61 -8.95
CA LYS A 315 -19.97 3.41 -8.28
C LYS A 315 -19.70 2.91 -6.85
N GLU A 316 -20.75 2.53 -6.15
CA GLU A 316 -20.69 2.00 -4.79
C GLU A 316 -19.92 0.68 -4.77
N GLU A 317 -20.21 -0.23 -5.68
CA GLU A 317 -19.46 -1.48 -5.85
C GLU A 317 -17.98 -1.22 -6.19
N ALA A 318 -17.68 -0.26 -7.06
CA ALA A 318 -16.30 0.10 -7.38
C ALA A 318 -15.53 0.64 -6.16
N ILE A 319 -16.18 1.43 -5.30
CA ILE A 319 -15.58 1.91 -4.05
C ILE A 319 -15.33 0.73 -3.10
N GLU A 320 -16.26 -0.19 -2.94
CA GLU A 320 -16.10 -1.39 -2.11
C GLU A 320 -14.96 -2.28 -2.61
N GLU A 321 -14.86 -2.47 -3.94
CA GLU A 321 -13.76 -3.22 -4.54
C GLU A 321 -12.41 -2.52 -4.38
N LEU A 322 -12.33 -1.19 -4.52
CA LEU A 322 -11.11 -0.42 -4.24
C LEU A 322 -10.67 -0.60 -2.79
N VAL A 323 -11.60 -0.52 -1.83
CA VAL A 323 -11.33 -0.75 -0.41
C VAL A 323 -10.84 -2.17 -0.19
N ARG A 324 -11.54 -3.18 -0.72
CA ARG A 324 -11.18 -4.59 -0.57
C ARG A 324 -9.78 -4.91 -1.13
N HIS A 325 -9.39 -4.26 -2.24
CA HIS A 325 -8.14 -4.55 -2.93
C HIS A 325 -6.93 -3.79 -2.40
N TYR A 326 -7.08 -2.49 -2.03
CA TYR A 326 -5.93 -1.62 -1.84
C TYR A 326 -5.92 -0.82 -0.53
N ASP A 327 -7.03 -0.82 0.23
CA ASP A 327 -7.17 -0.14 1.52
C ASP A 327 -6.73 -1.04 2.68
N GLY A 328 -7.05 -0.63 3.88
CA GLY A 328 -6.98 -1.43 5.10
C GLY A 328 -5.64 -1.41 5.81
N TYR A 329 -4.69 -0.57 5.42
CA TYR A 329 -3.49 -0.35 6.22
C TYR A 329 -3.79 0.55 7.42
N HIS A 330 -3.41 0.10 8.61
CA HIS A 330 -3.46 0.86 9.85
C HIS A 330 -2.07 0.95 10.46
N PHE A 331 -1.66 2.17 10.83
CA PHE A 331 -0.34 2.42 11.42
C PHE A 331 -0.40 2.75 12.92
N THR A 332 -1.59 2.96 13.46
CA THR A 332 -1.83 3.18 14.90
C THR A 332 -3.15 2.52 15.31
N SER A 333 -3.44 2.44 16.59
CA SER A 333 -4.71 1.90 17.08
C SER A 333 -5.94 2.75 16.74
N GLU A 334 -5.75 4.02 16.37
CA GLU A 334 -6.82 4.99 16.12
C GLU A 334 -6.70 5.65 14.73
N SER A 335 -5.82 5.09 13.85
CA SER A 335 -5.69 5.63 12.49
C SER A 335 -6.91 5.29 11.63
N PRO A 336 -7.23 6.12 10.62
CA PRO A 336 -8.11 5.68 9.54
C PRO A 336 -7.45 4.54 8.76
N ASP A 337 -8.25 3.82 7.98
CA ASP A 337 -7.75 2.95 6.92
C ASP A 337 -7.02 3.78 5.86
N ILE A 338 -5.89 3.26 5.39
CA ILE A 338 -5.01 3.94 4.44
C ILE A 338 -4.83 3.07 3.19
N PHE A 339 -5.13 3.61 2.03
CA PHE A 339 -4.81 3.00 0.74
C PHE A 339 -3.32 3.04 0.46
N ASN A 340 -2.81 1.98 -0.17
CA ASN A 340 -1.53 2.04 -0.86
C ASN A 340 -1.65 2.99 -2.07
N PRO A 341 -0.92 4.13 -2.10
CA PRO A 341 -1.07 5.10 -3.18
C PRO A 341 -0.70 4.55 -4.55
N PHE A 342 0.33 3.71 -4.61
CA PHE A 342 0.82 3.14 -5.86
C PHE A 342 -0.25 2.28 -6.53
N SER A 343 -0.83 1.35 -5.79
CA SER A 343 -1.86 0.45 -6.32
C SER A 343 -3.15 1.18 -6.66
N LEU A 344 -3.60 2.08 -5.78
CA LEU A 344 -4.81 2.88 -6.01
C LEU A 344 -4.69 3.72 -7.28
N LEU A 345 -3.59 4.46 -7.46
CA LEU A 345 -3.40 5.35 -8.60
C LEU A 345 -3.26 4.57 -9.92
N HIS A 346 -2.57 3.41 -9.90
CA HIS A 346 -2.49 2.53 -11.07
C HIS A 346 -3.86 1.97 -11.45
N CYS A 347 -4.63 1.44 -10.49
CA CYS A 347 -5.98 0.94 -10.73
C CYS A 347 -6.89 2.00 -11.36
N LEU A 348 -6.92 3.21 -10.79
CA LEU A 348 -7.71 4.30 -11.32
C LEU A 348 -7.21 4.81 -12.68
N SER A 349 -5.92 4.70 -12.98
CA SER A 349 -5.35 5.08 -14.29
C SER A 349 -5.65 4.04 -15.35
N GLU A 350 -5.47 2.76 -15.05
CA GLU A 350 -5.60 1.64 -15.99
C GLU A 350 -7.04 1.13 -16.10
N LYS A 351 -7.92 1.51 -15.14
CA LYS A 351 -9.30 1.05 -15.02
C LYS A 351 -9.44 -0.47 -14.82
N GLU A 352 -8.45 -1.07 -14.15
CA GLU A 352 -8.40 -2.50 -13.87
C GLU A 352 -7.97 -2.78 -12.43
N PHE A 353 -8.52 -3.85 -11.83
CA PHE A 353 -8.10 -4.37 -10.53
C PHE A 353 -6.98 -5.40 -10.72
N ASN A 354 -5.74 -5.02 -10.40
CA ASN A 354 -4.55 -5.86 -10.52
C ASN A 354 -3.68 -5.79 -9.26
N SER A 355 -2.72 -6.73 -9.15
CA SER A 355 -1.73 -6.72 -8.05
C SER A 355 -0.53 -5.85 -8.42
N TYR A 356 -0.66 -4.54 -8.34
CA TYR A 356 0.36 -3.56 -8.76
C TYR A 356 1.57 -3.52 -7.82
N TRP A 357 1.32 -3.54 -6.51
CA TRP A 357 2.38 -3.47 -5.51
C TRP A 357 3.34 -4.67 -5.61
N PHE A 358 2.78 -5.88 -5.74
CA PHE A 358 3.57 -7.09 -5.93
C PHE A 358 4.27 -7.18 -7.30
N ALA A 359 3.67 -6.66 -8.36
CA ALA A 359 4.31 -6.60 -9.68
C ALA A 359 5.60 -5.77 -9.66
N SER A 360 5.73 -4.83 -8.72
CA SER A 360 6.96 -4.04 -8.52
C SER A 360 8.12 -4.82 -7.88
N GLY A 361 7.91 -6.10 -7.54
CA GLY A 361 8.90 -7.06 -7.03
C GLY A 361 8.61 -7.55 -5.61
N THR A 362 8.45 -8.88 -5.47
CA THR A 362 8.45 -9.52 -4.15
C THR A 362 9.87 -9.48 -3.59
N PRO A 363 10.09 -8.95 -2.37
CA PRO A 363 11.42 -8.91 -1.81
C PRO A 363 11.95 -10.33 -1.53
N THR A 364 13.03 -10.70 -2.22
CA THR A 364 13.68 -12.01 -2.02
C THR A 364 14.06 -12.24 -0.55
N TYR A 365 14.42 -11.15 0.15
CA TYR A 365 14.78 -11.23 1.56
C TYR A 365 13.62 -11.75 2.43
N LEU A 366 12.36 -11.36 2.13
CA LEU A 366 11.21 -11.82 2.90
C LEU A 366 11.02 -13.35 2.79
N ILE A 367 11.09 -13.89 1.58
CA ILE A 367 10.97 -15.34 1.37
C ILE A 367 12.09 -16.10 2.08
N ASN A 368 13.31 -15.56 2.06
CA ASN A 368 14.44 -16.16 2.78
C ASN A 368 14.21 -16.11 4.31
N MET A 369 13.64 -15.02 4.82
CA MET A 369 13.35 -14.89 6.25
C MET A 369 12.19 -15.78 6.69
N LEU A 370 11.13 -15.93 5.88
CA LEU A 370 10.04 -16.90 6.16
C LEU A 370 10.59 -18.32 6.28
N ARG A 371 11.54 -18.69 5.42
CA ARG A 371 12.22 -19.98 5.51
C ARG A 371 13.12 -20.09 6.73
N LYS A 372 13.92 -19.04 7.05
CA LYS A 372 14.80 -19.01 8.22
C LYS A 372 14.03 -19.19 9.54
N PHE A 373 12.82 -18.62 9.62
CA PHE A 373 11.94 -18.73 10.78
C PHE A 373 10.99 -19.93 10.72
N GLU A 374 11.03 -20.73 9.66
CA GLU A 374 10.17 -21.91 9.45
C GLU A 374 8.66 -21.58 9.55
N VAL A 375 8.26 -20.36 9.16
CA VAL A 375 6.88 -19.88 9.28
C VAL A 375 6.01 -20.49 8.19
N LEU A 376 4.92 -21.13 8.60
CA LEU A 376 3.94 -21.68 7.68
C LEU A 376 3.02 -20.58 7.11
N PRO A 377 2.51 -20.72 5.88
CA PRO A 377 1.60 -19.75 5.27
C PRO A 377 0.38 -19.40 6.12
N THR A 378 -0.16 -20.36 6.88
CA THR A 378 -1.31 -20.18 7.77
C THR A 378 -0.97 -19.48 9.09
N GLU A 379 0.31 -19.37 9.44
CA GLU A 379 0.78 -18.73 10.66
C GLU A 379 1.15 -17.26 10.47
N ILE A 380 1.11 -16.77 9.22
CA ILE A 380 1.46 -15.39 8.91
C ILE A 380 0.45 -14.41 9.51
N ALA A 381 -0.83 -14.73 9.44
CA ALA A 381 -1.94 -13.91 9.95
C ALA A 381 -3.24 -14.74 10.07
N PRO A 382 -4.16 -14.42 11.01
CA PRO A 382 -4.04 -13.35 12.02
C PRO A 382 -3.11 -13.69 13.19
N VAL A 383 -2.46 -12.68 13.79
CA VAL A 383 -1.55 -12.82 14.93
C VAL A 383 -1.87 -11.78 16.00
N GLU A 384 -1.85 -12.18 17.28
CA GLU A 384 -1.93 -11.26 18.41
C GLU A 384 -0.53 -10.94 18.92
N ALA A 385 -0.19 -9.66 19.03
CA ALA A 385 1.12 -9.21 19.49
C ALA A 385 1.03 -7.87 20.24
N SER A 386 1.97 -7.65 21.16
CA SER A 386 2.18 -6.33 21.76
C SER A 386 2.98 -5.41 20.82
N SER A 387 2.92 -4.10 21.04
CA SER A 387 3.72 -3.15 20.24
C SER A 387 5.23 -3.41 20.33
N SER A 388 5.71 -3.91 21.46
CA SER A 388 7.12 -4.26 21.63
C SER A 388 7.55 -5.49 20.83
N GLU A 389 6.60 -6.33 20.39
CA GLU A 389 6.88 -7.52 19.58
C GLU A 389 6.86 -7.21 18.09
N PHE A 390 5.87 -6.49 17.58
CA PHE A 390 5.78 -6.23 16.13
C PHE A 390 6.45 -4.93 15.67
N ASP A 391 6.63 -3.97 16.57
CA ASP A 391 7.37 -2.73 16.31
C ASP A 391 8.84 -2.82 16.75
N ALA A 392 9.30 -4.05 17.00
CA ALA A 392 10.67 -4.36 17.37
C ALA A 392 11.67 -4.08 16.23
N PRO A 393 12.95 -3.87 16.57
CA PRO A 393 14.03 -3.83 15.60
C PRO A 393 14.14 -5.14 14.80
N THR A 394 14.51 -5.05 13.53
CA THR A 394 14.53 -6.20 12.62
C THR A 394 15.85 -6.97 12.61
N GLU A 395 16.90 -6.49 13.27
CA GLU A 395 18.19 -7.19 13.36
C GLU A 395 18.24 -8.31 14.40
N ASP A 396 17.49 -8.19 15.50
CA ASP A 396 17.51 -9.14 16.63
C ASP A 396 16.09 -9.67 16.92
N MET A 397 15.26 -9.78 15.89
CA MET A 397 13.87 -10.21 16.06
C MET A 397 13.77 -11.70 16.40
N PRO A 398 13.04 -12.07 17.47
CA PRO A 398 12.82 -13.46 17.84
C PRO A 398 11.81 -14.16 16.94
N THR A 399 11.00 -13.39 16.19
CA THR A 399 9.99 -13.85 15.24
C THR A 399 10.02 -12.97 13.99
N ILE A 400 9.42 -13.42 12.90
CA ILE A 400 9.35 -12.65 11.65
C ILE A 400 8.32 -11.48 11.70
N ILE A 401 7.49 -11.40 12.74
CA ILE A 401 6.37 -10.45 12.83
C ILE A 401 6.81 -8.99 12.64
N PRO A 402 7.93 -8.51 13.25
CA PRO A 402 8.40 -7.15 13.00
C PRO A 402 8.63 -6.86 11.52
N LEU A 403 9.26 -7.78 10.80
CA LEU A 403 9.55 -7.64 9.38
C LEU A 403 8.27 -7.62 8.54
N LEU A 404 7.32 -8.51 8.83
CA LEU A 404 6.02 -8.57 8.14
C LEU A 404 5.22 -7.28 8.32
N TYR A 405 5.14 -6.76 9.54
CA TYR A 405 4.42 -5.53 9.86
C TYR A 405 5.07 -4.30 9.19
N GLN A 406 6.35 -4.10 9.41
CA GLN A 406 7.07 -2.92 8.92
C GLN A 406 7.17 -2.90 7.39
N SER A 407 7.26 -4.08 6.75
CA SER A 407 7.23 -4.21 5.29
C SER A 407 5.82 -4.12 4.69
N GLY A 408 4.76 -4.15 5.52
CA GLY A 408 3.37 -3.98 5.08
C GLY A 408 2.67 -5.25 4.60
N TYR A 409 3.16 -6.42 4.97
CA TYR A 409 2.48 -7.70 4.69
C TYR A 409 1.38 -8.01 5.70
N VAL A 410 1.54 -7.54 6.93
CA VAL A 410 0.48 -7.48 7.94
C VAL A 410 0.34 -6.05 8.46
N THR A 411 -0.82 -5.74 9.02
CA THR A 411 -1.15 -4.43 9.56
C THR A 411 -2.02 -4.57 10.80
N ILE A 412 -2.19 -3.49 11.56
CA ILE A 412 -3.07 -3.47 12.72
C ILE A 412 -4.53 -3.57 12.24
N LYS A 413 -5.30 -4.55 12.74
CA LYS A 413 -6.75 -4.69 12.50
C LYS A 413 -7.59 -4.54 13.77
N GLY A 414 -6.96 -4.60 14.94
CA GLY A 414 -7.64 -4.44 16.20
C GLY A 414 -6.69 -4.09 17.33
N TYR A 415 -7.24 -3.51 18.40
CA TYR A 415 -6.51 -3.23 19.63
C TYR A 415 -7.37 -3.51 20.86
N ASN A 416 -6.89 -4.40 21.71
CA ASN A 416 -7.50 -4.67 23.00
C ASN A 416 -6.89 -3.79 24.08
N LYS A 417 -7.60 -2.72 24.47
CA LYS A 417 -7.13 -1.74 25.47
C LYS A 417 -6.90 -2.38 26.87
N ALA A 418 -7.65 -3.42 27.24
CA ALA A 418 -7.55 -4.04 28.55
C ALA A 418 -6.25 -4.83 28.71
N TYR A 419 -5.85 -5.53 27.68
CA TYR A 419 -4.66 -6.40 27.70
C TYR A 419 -3.47 -5.82 26.93
N LYS A 420 -3.65 -4.69 26.23
CA LYS A 420 -2.65 -4.01 25.41
C LYS A 420 -2.08 -4.85 24.27
N TYR A 421 -2.92 -5.74 23.69
CA TYR A 421 -2.59 -6.50 22.50
C TYR A 421 -3.22 -5.90 21.25
N TYR A 422 -2.47 -6.01 20.16
CA TYR A 422 -2.92 -5.70 18.81
C TYR A 422 -3.22 -6.99 18.07
N THR A 423 -4.28 -6.99 17.28
CA THR A 423 -4.54 -8.02 16.28
C THR A 423 -3.94 -7.54 14.97
N LEU A 424 -3.00 -8.31 14.44
CA LEU A 424 -2.36 -8.07 13.15
C LEU A 424 -2.95 -9.03 12.13
N ASP A 425 -3.28 -8.53 10.94
CA ASP A 425 -3.77 -9.34 9.83
C ASP A 425 -3.32 -8.75 8.49
N ILE A 426 -3.51 -9.51 7.41
CA ILE A 426 -3.21 -9.06 6.04
C ILE A 426 -4.09 -7.85 5.71
N PRO A 427 -3.50 -6.75 5.17
CA PRO A 427 -4.24 -5.51 4.97
C PRO A 427 -5.41 -5.65 3.99
N ASN A 428 -5.20 -6.34 2.86
CA ASN A 428 -6.16 -6.39 1.76
C ASN A 428 -5.90 -7.58 0.80
N ASN A 429 -6.75 -7.70 -0.22
CA ASN A 429 -6.68 -8.80 -1.18
C ASN A 429 -5.43 -8.76 -2.07
N GLU A 430 -4.93 -7.57 -2.44
CA GLU A 430 -3.69 -7.46 -3.22
C GLU A 430 -2.52 -8.14 -2.51
N VAL A 431 -2.35 -7.82 -1.22
CA VAL A 431 -1.27 -8.38 -0.40
C VAL A 431 -1.47 -9.87 -0.19
N ARG A 432 -2.69 -10.31 0.09
CA ARG A 432 -3.03 -11.73 0.28
C ARG A 432 -2.63 -12.55 -0.95
N VAL A 433 -3.13 -12.18 -2.11
CA VAL A 433 -2.89 -12.89 -3.37
C VAL A 433 -1.41 -12.85 -3.77
N GLY A 434 -0.78 -11.68 -3.60
CA GLY A 434 0.63 -11.52 -3.93
C GLY A 434 1.54 -12.37 -3.04
N LEU A 435 1.32 -12.34 -1.72
CA LEU A 435 2.08 -13.14 -0.75
C LEU A 435 1.91 -14.64 -1.04
N THR A 436 0.67 -15.09 -1.27
CA THR A 436 0.38 -16.48 -1.60
C THR A 436 1.11 -16.92 -2.87
N LYS A 437 1.07 -16.10 -3.95
CA LYS A 437 1.81 -16.38 -5.18
C LYS A 437 3.32 -16.49 -4.96
N ALA A 438 3.88 -15.64 -4.08
CA ALA A 438 5.29 -15.67 -3.74
C ALA A 438 5.71 -16.94 -2.97
N LEU A 439 4.78 -17.52 -2.20
CA LEU A 439 5.01 -18.74 -1.42
C LEU A 439 4.87 -20.03 -2.23
N ILE A 440 4.12 -20.03 -3.36
CA ILE A 440 3.90 -21.21 -4.19
C ILE A 440 5.20 -22.00 -4.46
N PRO A 441 6.32 -21.39 -4.91
CA PRO A 441 7.53 -22.14 -5.23
C PRO A 441 8.18 -22.84 -4.03
N ALA A 442 7.82 -22.45 -2.81
CA ALA A 442 8.35 -23.07 -1.60
C ALA A 442 7.58 -24.34 -1.19
N TYR A 443 6.30 -24.44 -1.58
CA TYR A 443 5.39 -25.52 -1.18
C TYR A 443 4.93 -26.37 -2.36
N VAL A 444 4.95 -25.84 -3.56
CA VAL A 444 4.52 -26.50 -4.80
C VAL A 444 5.64 -26.38 -5.82
N THR A 445 6.37 -27.48 -6.05
CA THR A 445 7.56 -27.52 -6.91
C THR A 445 7.25 -27.37 -8.41
N ARG A 446 5.99 -27.16 -8.80
CA ARG A 446 5.55 -27.03 -10.18
C ARG A 446 5.42 -25.59 -10.67
N ASN A 447 5.29 -25.47 -11.99
CA ASN A 447 5.09 -24.22 -12.70
C ASN A 447 3.88 -23.45 -12.12
N THR A 448 4.13 -22.26 -11.63
CA THR A 448 3.14 -21.35 -11.03
C THR A 448 1.90 -21.13 -11.93
N LEU A 449 2.07 -21.16 -13.27
CA LEU A 449 0.99 -21.04 -14.23
C LEU A 449 -0.02 -22.19 -14.12
N ILE A 450 0.46 -23.44 -13.95
CA ILE A 450 -0.41 -24.62 -13.80
C ILE A 450 -1.20 -24.50 -12.50
N THR A 451 -0.54 -24.13 -11.40
CA THR A 451 -1.19 -23.94 -10.10
C THR A 451 -2.27 -22.86 -10.16
N THR A 452 -1.96 -21.71 -10.76
CA THR A 452 -2.94 -20.60 -10.90
C THR A 452 -4.12 -20.98 -11.80
N ASN A 453 -3.89 -21.72 -12.88
CA ASN A 453 -4.98 -22.18 -13.76
C ASN A 453 -5.87 -23.22 -13.06
N THR A 454 -5.28 -24.11 -12.27
CA THR A 454 -6.06 -25.08 -11.48
C THR A 454 -6.89 -24.37 -10.42
N ALA A 455 -6.32 -23.42 -9.67
CA ALA A 455 -7.05 -22.61 -8.72
C ALA A 455 -8.25 -21.91 -9.38
N ARG A 456 -8.07 -21.32 -10.57
CA ARG A 456 -9.17 -20.67 -11.32
C ARG A 456 -10.29 -21.67 -11.68
N ARG A 457 -9.95 -22.87 -12.13
CA ARG A 457 -10.96 -23.89 -12.45
C ARG A 457 -11.71 -24.36 -11.20
N ILE A 458 -11.03 -24.48 -10.06
CA ILE A 458 -11.66 -24.78 -8.78
C ILE A 458 -12.64 -23.66 -8.39
N ALA A 459 -12.23 -22.38 -8.53
CA ALA A 459 -13.12 -21.25 -8.29
C ALA A 459 -14.39 -21.34 -9.15
N GLN A 460 -14.25 -21.61 -10.45
CA GLN A 460 -15.39 -21.75 -11.37
C GLN A 460 -16.33 -22.88 -10.99
N ALA A 461 -15.79 -23.98 -10.44
CA ALA A 461 -16.61 -25.08 -9.92
C ALA A 461 -17.37 -24.69 -8.64
N LEU A 462 -16.68 -24.00 -7.70
CA LEU A 462 -17.31 -23.50 -6.48
C LEU A 462 -18.41 -22.46 -6.77
N ASP A 463 -18.18 -21.52 -7.70
CA ASP A 463 -19.18 -20.53 -8.12
C ASP A 463 -20.44 -21.18 -8.75
N LYS A 464 -20.27 -22.33 -9.36
CA LYS A 464 -21.37 -23.17 -9.88
C LYS A 464 -22.00 -24.08 -8.82
N GLN A 465 -21.53 -24.02 -7.57
CA GLN A 465 -21.90 -24.92 -6.48
C GLN A 465 -21.63 -26.42 -6.78
N ASP A 466 -20.66 -26.67 -7.67
CA ASP A 466 -20.19 -28.00 -8.04
C ASP A 466 -18.94 -28.38 -7.21
N MET A 467 -19.18 -28.73 -5.95
CA MET A 467 -18.12 -29.15 -5.04
C MET A 467 -17.50 -30.47 -5.48
N GLU A 468 -18.24 -31.33 -6.18
CA GLU A 468 -17.71 -32.59 -6.69
C GLU A 468 -16.61 -32.36 -7.75
N GLU A 469 -16.86 -31.46 -8.72
CA GLU A 469 -15.83 -31.06 -9.70
C GLU A 469 -14.63 -30.38 -9.00
N ALA A 470 -14.88 -29.52 -7.99
CA ALA A 470 -13.82 -28.87 -7.23
C ALA A 470 -12.90 -29.90 -6.54
N MET A 471 -13.49 -30.91 -5.88
CA MET A 471 -12.74 -31.98 -5.22
C MET A 471 -11.94 -32.84 -6.20
N GLN A 472 -12.52 -33.17 -7.36
CA GLN A 472 -11.82 -33.93 -8.41
C GLN A 472 -10.64 -33.16 -8.99
N LEU A 473 -10.78 -31.83 -9.16
CA LEU A 473 -9.69 -30.95 -9.59
C LEU A 473 -8.58 -30.87 -8.54
N LEU A 474 -8.95 -30.77 -7.25
CA LEU A 474 -7.98 -30.80 -6.13
C LEU A 474 -7.21 -32.12 -6.09
N LYS A 475 -7.92 -33.26 -6.17
CA LYS A 475 -7.29 -34.57 -6.21
C LYS A 475 -6.33 -34.72 -7.38
N THR A 476 -6.73 -34.28 -8.57
CA THR A 476 -5.89 -34.28 -9.76
C THR A 476 -4.66 -33.38 -9.58
N PHE A 477 -4.83 -32.22 -8.96
CA PHE A 477 -3.72 -31.30 -8.68
C PHE A 477 -2.73 -31.89 -7.67
N LEU A 478 -3.20 -32.40 -6.55
CA LEU A 478 -2.34 -33.01 -5.52
C LEU A 478 -1.55 -34.20 -6.08
N GLY A 479 -2.16 -35.02 -6.93
CA GLY A 479 -1.45 -36.10 -7.64
C GLY A 479 -0.34 -35.61 -8.57
N THR A 480 -0.26 -34.31 -8.80
CA THR A 480 0.83 -33.67 -9.58
C THR A 480 1.89 -32.99 -8.72
N VAL A 481 1.65 -32.83 -7.41
CA VAL A 481 2.64 -32.30 -6.46
C VAL A 481 3.65 -33.42 -6.16
N PRO A 482 4.96 -33.19 -6.31
CA PRO A 482 5.95 -34.23 -5.98
C PRO A 482 5.87 -34.64 -4.52
N TYR A 483 6.15 -35.92 -4.27
CA TYR A 483 6.32 -36.41 -2.90
C TYR A 483 7.32 -35.55 -2.13
N CYS A 484 6.96 -35.16 -0.92
CA CYS A 484 7.84 -34.49 0.04
C CYS A 484 7.80 -35.25 1.37
N ASP A 485 8.83 -35.09 2.17
CA ASP A 485 8.99 -35.82 3.45
C ASP A 485 7.89 -35.55 4.49
N ASN A 486 7.00 -34.57 4.22
CA ASN A 486 5.95 -34.12 5.13
C ASN A 486 4.54 -34.69 4.83
N THR A 487 4.38 -35.64 3.91
CA THR A 487 3.06 -36.20 3.53
C THR A 487 2.38 -36.97 4.66
N HIS A 488 3.11 -37.40 5.67
CA HIS A 488 2.57 -38.06 6.87
C HIS A 488 1.99 -37.09 7.93
N TYR A 489 1.90 -35.79 7.60
CA TYR A 489 1.37 -34.75 8.49
C TYR A 489 0.14 -34.08 7.87
N GLU A 490 -1.02 -34.20 8.53
CA GLU A 490 -2.31 -33.61 8.09
C GLU A 490 -2.19 -32.10 7.79
N GLY A 491 -1.41 -31.36 8.58
CA GLY A 491 -1.15 -29.95 8.36
C GLY A 491 -0.46 -29.60 7.06
N HIS A 492 0.31 -30.54 6.42
CA HIS A 492 0.88 -30.32 5.11
C HIS A 492 -0.20 -30.08 4.03
N TYR A 493 -1.23 -30.91 4.03
CA TYR A 493 -2.36 -30.78 3.08
C TYR A 493 -3.15 -29.49 3.33
N GLN A 494 -3.32 -29.13 4.59
CA GLN A 494 -3.96 -27.87 4.99
C GLN A 494 -3.20 -26.65 4.40
N GLN A 495 -1.85 -26.63 4.48
CA GLN A 495 -1.03 -25.56 3.89
C GLN A 495 -1.17 -25.49 2.38
N VAL A 496 -1.10 -26.63 1.68
CA VAL A 496 -1.24 -26.69 0.22
C VAL A 496 -2.62 -26.19 -0.22
N LEU A 497 -3.69 -26.64 0.45
CA LEU A 497 -5.06 -26.20 0.16
C LEU A 497 -5.26 -24.72 0.48
N PHE A 498 -4.70 -24.23 1.59
CA PHE A 498 -4.74 -22.82 1.94
C PHE A 498 -4.11 -21.95 0.83
N ILE A 499 -2.93 -22.35 0.31
CA ILE A 499 -2.29 -21.65 -0.79
C ILE A 499 -3.18 -21.64 -2.04
N ILE A 500 -3.77 -22.78 -2.41
CA ILE A 500 -4.63 -22.88 -3.59
C ILE A 500 -5.85 -21.98 -3.47
N PHE A 501 -6.59 -22.07 -2.37
CA PHE A 501 -7.81 -21.30 -2.17
C PHE A 501 -7.53 -19.81 -1.96
N SER A 502 -6.41 -19.44 -1.33
CA SER A 502 -6.00 -18.03 -1.16
C SER A 502 -5.58 -17.35 -2.47
N LEU A 503 -5.33 -18.12 -3.54
CA LEU A 503 -5.14 -17.56 -4.89
C LEU A 503 -6.44 -17.06 -5.52
N LEU A 504 -7.59 -17.45 -4.97
CA LEU A 504 -8.90 -17.04 -5.45
C LEU A 504 -9.24 -15.70 -4.82
N THR A 505 -9.14 -14.62 -5.61
CA THR A 505 -9.25 -13.23 -5.14
C THR A 505 -10.55 -12.87 -4.46
N ASP A 506 -11.63 -13.62 -4.78
CA ASP A 506 -12.98 -13.33 -4.30
C ASP A 506 -13.38 -14.15 -3.06
N TYR A 507 -12.49 -15.00 -2.59
CA TYR A 507 -12.77 -15.90 -1.48
C TYR A 507 -12.00 -15.48 -0.22
N MET A 508 -12.68 -15.53 0.90
CA MET A 508 -12.03 -15.52 2.21
C MET A 508 -11.77 -16.97 2.62
N VAL A 509 -10.52 -17.26 2.94
CA VAL A 509 -10.09 -18.59 3.37
C VAL A 509 -9.50 -18.47 4.77
N ASP A 510 -10.14 -19.10 5.72
CA ASP A 510 -9.69 -19.15 7.10
C ASP A 510 -9.40 -20.61 7.50
N VAL A 511 -8.34 -20.81 8.26
CA VAL A 511 -7.94 -22.13 8.78
C VAL A 511 -7.96 -22.12 10.29
N GLU A 512 -8.11 -23.33 10.86
CA GLU A 512 -8.07 -23.57 12.30
C GLU A 512 -9.04 -22.69 13.12
N ILE A 513 -10.24 -22.43 12.59
CA ILE A 513 -11.20 -21.54 13.21
C ILE A 513 -11.77 -22.15 14.49
N HIS A 514 -11.56 -21.47 15.61
CA HIS A 514 -12.16 -21.85 16.88
C HIS A 514 -13.67 -21.62 16.88
N THR A 515 -14.41 -22.67 17.23
CA THR A 515 -15.86 -22.65 17.48
C THR A 515 -16.13 -22.99 18.96
N PRO A 516 -17.32 -22.73 19.48
CA PRO A 516 -17.64 -23.12 20.86
C PRO A 516 -17.42 -24.62 21.17
N ASN A 517 -17.50 -25.48 20.16
CA ASN A 517 -17.45 -26.93 20.29
C ASN A 517 -16.14 -27.55 19.75
N GLY A 518 -15.20 -26.74 19.29
CA GLY A 518 -13.92 -27.22 18.75
C GLY A 518 -13.32 -26.33 17.70
N ARG A 519 -12.42 -26.86 16.87
CA ARG A 519 -11.70 -26.17 15.83
C ARG A 519 -12.04 -26.79 14.48
N VAL A 520 -12.34 -25.95 13.50
CA VAL A 520 -12.57 -26.29 12.08
C VAL A 520 -11.25 -26.17 11.34
N ASP A 521 -10.91 -27.15 10.51
CA ASP A 521 -9.63 -27.15 9.81
C ASP A 521 -9.58 -26.05 8.73
N MET A 522 -10.65 -25.86 7.96
CA MET A 522 -10.71 -24.80 6.95
C MET A 522 -12.15 -24.34 6.67
N VAL A 523 -12.30 -23.02 6.44
CA VAL A 523 -13.56 -22.42 5.97
C VAL A 523 -13.26 -21.57 4.73
N ILE A 524 -14.10 -21.73 3.70
CA ILE A 524 -14.02 -20.95 2.47
C ILE A 524 -15.33 -20.17 2.33
N LEU A 525 -15.24 -18.86 2.35
CA LEU A 525 -16.37 -17.95 2.14
C LEU A 525 -16.28 -17.35 0.75
N THR A 526 -17.23 -17.70 -0.13
CA THR A 526 -17.37 -17.13 -1.47
C THR A 526 -18.40 -16.00 -1.47
N ARG A 527 -18.68 -15.41 -2.64
CA ARG A 527 -19.75 -14.40 -2.77
C ARG A 527 -21.12 -14.96 -2.42
N THR A 528 -21.39 -16.22 -2.73
CA THR A 528 -22.72 -16.86 -2.63
C THR A 528 -22.83 -17.90 -1.53
N ASP A 529 -21.74 -18.59 -1.20
CA ASP A 529 -21.75 -19.80 -0.38
C ASP A 529 -20.66 -19.77 0.70
N LEU A 530 -20.83 -20.63 1.72
CA LEU A 530 -19.83 -20.92 2.74
C LEU A 530 -19.56 -22.44 2.76
N PHE A 531 -18.30 -22.81 2.67
CA PHE A 531 -17.85 -24.20 2.71
C PHE A 531 -17.07 -24.44 4.01
N ILE A 532 -17.40 -25.52 4.71
CA ILE A 532 -16.73 -25.98 5.93
C ILE A 532 -16.01 -27.27 5.60
N LEU A 533 -14.70 -27.30 5.71
CA LEU A 533 -13.86 -28.44 5.39
C LEU A 533 -13.21 -28.99 6.66
N GLU A 534 -13.24 -30.28 6.81
CA GLU A 534 -12.55 -31.03 7.88
C GLU A 534 -11.69 -32.10 7.25
N PHE A 535 -10.47 -32.25 7.72
CA PHE A 535 -9.46 -33.13 7.17
C PHE A 535 -9.21 -34.34 8.06
N LYS A 536 -8.87 -35.44 7.45
CA LYS A 536 -8.34 -36.64 8.14
C LYS A 536 -7.21 -37.20 7.29
N LEU A 537 -6.27 -37.84 7.95
CA LEU A 537 -5.15 -38.52 7.34
C LEU A 537 -5.24 -40.01 7.71
N ASP A 538 -5.18 -40.88 6.70
CA ASP A 538 -5.21 -42.34 6.85
C ASP A 538 -6.41 -42.89 7.68
N LYS A 539 -7.59 -42.26 7.47
CA LYS A 539 -8.85 -42.66 8.13
C LYS A 539 -9.95 -42.89 7.09
N ASP A 540 -11.04 -42.13 7.19
CA ASP A 540 -12.11 -42.08 6.19
C ASP A 540 -12.79 -40.71 6.21
N ALA A 541 -13.38 -40.29 5.10
CA ALA A 541 -14.04 -39.00 4.97
C ALA A 541 -15.35 -38.92 5.82
N LYS A 542 -15.95 -40.06 6.15
CA LYS A 542 -17.13 -40.10 7.04
C LYS A 542 -16.75 -39.71 8.46
N THR A 543 -15.56 -40.08 8.92
CA THR A 543 -15.01 -39.65 10.21
C THR A 543 -14.85 -38.13 10.26
N ALA A 544 -14.32 -37.49 9.18
CA ALA A 544 -14.24 -36.04 9.05
C ALA A 544 -15.64 -35.40 9.09
N MET A 545 -16.59 -35.90 8.30
CA MET A 545 -17.97 -35.42 8.28
C MET A 545 -18.66 -35.57 9.63
N SER A 546 -18.45 -36.71 10.30
CA SER A 546 -18.99 -36.95 11.64
C SER A 546 -18.48 -35.92 12.65
N GLN A 547 -17.24 -35.49 12.54
CA GLN A 547 -16.67 -34.44 13.40
C GLN A 547 -17.34 -33.08 13.17
N ILE A 548 -17.56 -32.67 11.89
CA ILE A 548 -18.30 -31.43 11.56
C ILE A 548 -19.69 -31.46 12.20
N ASN A 549 -20.41 -32.59 12.09
CA ASN A 549 -21.78 -32.76 12.58
C ASN A 549 -21.86 -32.82 14.10
N LEU A 550 -20.97 -33.57 14.76
CA LEU A 550 -20.93 -33.69 16.22
C LEU A 550 -20.60 -32.38 16.94
N LYS A 551 -19.71 -31.59 16.35
CA LYS A 551 -19.26 -30.30 16.90
C LYS A 551 -20.14 -29.15 16.47
N ASP A 552 -21.15 -29.40 15.63
CA ASP A 552 -22.10 -28.39 15.10
C ASP A 552 -21.42 -27.08 14.64
N TYR A 553 -20.37 -27.20 13.85
CA TYR A 553 -19.62 -26.04 13.33
C TYR A 553 -20.50 -25.07 12.53
N ARG A 554 -21.60 -25.57 11.95
CA ARG A 554 -22.59 -24.78 11.22
C ARG A 554 -23.17 -23.63 12.06
N GLN A 555 -23.36 -23.84 13.37
CA GLN A 555 -23.98 -22.86 14.27
C GLN A 555 -23.21 -21.54 14.31
N ARG A 556 -21.86 -21.59 14.29
CA ARG A 556 -21.02 -20.38 14.28
C ARG A 556 -21.29 -19.51 13.06
N PHE A 557 -21.58 -20.13 11.92
CA PHE A 557 -21.73 -19.45 10.64
C PHE A 557 -23.19 -19.22 10.23
N ALA A 558 -24.15 -19.57 11.07
CA ALA A 558 -25.58 -19.45 10.79
C ALA A 558 -26.03 -18.01 10.47
N LEU A 559 -25.33 -17.00 11.01
CA LEU A 559 -25.62 -15.59 10.79
C LEU A 559 -25.01 -15.01 9.51
N CYS A 560 -24.20 -15.77 8.77
CA CYS A 560 -23.60 -15.27 7.53
C CYS A 560 -24.62 -15.10 6.38
N GLY A 561 -25.82 -15.67 6.53
CA GLY A 561 -26.91 -15.56 5.55
C GLY A 561 -26.70 -16.32 4.25
N LYS A 562 -25.64 -17.14 4.14
CA LYS A 562 -25.27 -17.91 2.95
C LYS A 562 -25.55 -19.41 3.14
N PRO A 563 -25.83 -20.14 2.05
CA PRO A 563 -25.85 -21.60 2.07
C PRO A 563 -24.54 -22.17 2.61
N ILE A 564 -24.63 -23.20 3.46
CA ILE A 564 -23.46 -23.83 4.05
C ILE A 564 -23.34 -25.26 3.51
N THR A 565 -22.22 -25.54 2.85
CA THR A 565 -21.84 -26.88 2.39
C THR A 565 -20.71 -27.41 3.26
N LYS A 566 -20.87 -28.63 3.77
CA LYS A 566 -19.87 -29.33 4.59
C LYS A 566 -19.13 -30.34 3.75
N VAL A 567 -17.82 -30.43 3.92
CA VAL A 567 -16.95 -31.35 3.17
C VAL A 567 -16.00 -32.05 4.13
N GLY A 568 -16.15 -33.34 4.28
CA GLY A 568 -15.17 -34.19 4.97
C GLY A 568 -14.21 -34.78 3.96
N ILE A 569 -12.92 -34.63 4.18
CA ILE A 569 -11.87 -35.07 3.26
C ILE A 569 -10.92 -36.00 3.99
N ASN A 570 -10.59 -37.15 3.37
CA ASN A 570 -9.54 -38.04 3.84
C ASN A 570 -8.35 -38.02 2.87
N PHE A 571 -7.14 -37.91 3.42
CA PHE A 571 -5.89 -38.00 2.68
C PHE A 571 -5.21 -39.34 2.94
N ASP A 572 -4.58 -39.86 1.91
CA ASP A 572 -3.69 -41.04 1.97
C ASP A 572 -2.25 -40.52 2.04
N SER A 573 -1.55 -40.81 3.15
CA SER A 573 -0.19 -40.34 3.38
C SER A 573 0.84 -41.03 2.46
N ASP A 574 0.59 -42.29 2.07
CA ASP A 574 1.48 -43.06 1.18
C ASP A 574 1.40 -42.56 -0.26
N GLN A 575 0.21 -42.17 -0.72
CA GLN A 575 0.01 -41.59 -2.06
C GLN A 575 0.24 -40.09 -2.11
N GLY A 576 0.26 -39.42 -0.97
CA GLY A 576 0.36 -37.95 -0.88
C GLY A 576 -0.83 -37.25 -1.55
N ASN A 577 -2.05 -37.79 -1.44
CA ASN A 577 -3.21 -37.33 -2.19
C ASN A 577 -4.54 -37.51 -1.41
N ILE A 578 -5.61 -36.93 -1.95
CA ILE A 578 -6.97 -37.17 -1.47
C ILE A 578 -7.35 -38.62 -1.81
N GLU A 579 -7.74 -39.37 -0.81
CA GLU A 579 -8.26 -40.74 -0.99
C GLU A 579 -9.75 -40.69 -1.33
N ASP A 580 -10.56 -40.11 -0.43
CA ASP A 580 -12.00 -39.98 -0.57
C ASP A 580 -12.54 -38.68 0.08
N TRP A 581 -13.78 -38.32 -0.24
CA TRP A 581 -14.50 -37.20 0.38
C TRP A 581 -15.98 -37.43 0.49
N VAL A 582 -16.64 -36.70 1.42
CA VAL A 582 -18.09 -36.70 1.63
C VAL A 582 -18.58 -35.25 1.64
N ILE A 583 -19.64 -34.96 0.89
CA ILE A 583 -20.26 -33.63 0.79
C ILE A 583 -21.68 -33.69 1.36
N GLU A 584 -22.02 -32.74 2.25
CA GLU A 584 -23.38 -32.50 2.77
C GLU A 584 -23.73 -31.01 2.62
N LYS A 585 -24.92 -30.73 2.07
CA LYS A 585 -25.48 -29.38 1.91
C LYS A 585 -26.35 -28.96 3.08
#